data_b3b2ddf37ddb0be840642c04918ae0bc
#
_entry.id   b3b2ddf37ddb0be840642c04918ae0bc
#
_cell.length_a   1.000
_cell.length_b   1.000
_cell.length_c   1.000
_cell.angle_alpha   90.00
_cell.angle_beta   90.00
_cell.angle_gamma   90.00
#
_symmetry.space_group_name_H-M   'P 1'
#
loop_
_entity.id
_entity.type
_entity.pdbx_description
1 polymer ?
#
loop_
_entity_poly.entity_id
_entity_poly.type
_entity_poly.pdbx_seq_one_letter_code
_entity_poly.pdbx_strand_id
1 'polypeptide(L)'
;NDIPVIVSPVNSLPSRRWEDYDTPMRNPLKLLNGGVRFCIAGPGGSMDAPHERNLPYQAARAAAFGLPKDEALKAVTLYPAQILGVSDRVGSLEVGKDASLIVTNGDPLEVTTDVRMAYIQGSSIDLSNKQTRLYEKYKEKYRQLNLKKSD
;
A
#
# COMPACT_ATOMS: atom_id res chain seq x y z
N ASN A 1 -8.64 4.99 -27.96
CA ASN A 1 -8.37 6.05 -26.99
C ASN A 1 -7.59 5.44 -25.84
N ASP A 2 -6.35 5.92 -25.63
CA ASP A 2 -5.47 5.46 -24.55
C ASP A 2 -5.79 6.23 -23.25
N ILE A 3 -6.97 5.94 -22.69
CA ILE A 3 -7.45 6.58 -21.45
C ILE A 3 -7.14 5.63 -20.29
N PRO A 4 -6.31 6.04 -19.31
CA PRO A 4 -6.02 5.22 -18.15
C PRO A 4 -7.20 5.15 -17.18
N VAL A 5 -7.29 4.05 -16.43
CA VAL A 5 -8.35 3.80 -15.46
C VAL A 5 -7.78 3.81 -14.03
N ILE A 6 -8.40 4.57 -13.13
CA ILE A 6 -8.13 4.50 -11.69
C ILE A 6 -9.16 3.57 -11.07
N VAL A 7 -8.69 2.42 -10.55
CA VAL A 7 -9.56 1.44 -9.87
C VAL A 7 -9.61 1.78 -8.39
N SER A 8 -10.81 2.12 -7.89
CA SER A 8 -10.99 2.49 -6.48
C SER A 8 -12.44 2.21 -6.02
N PRO A 9 -12.63 1.54 -4.90
CA PRO A 9 -11.71 0.61 -4.26
C PRO A 9 -11.77 -0.79 -4.89
N VAL A 10 -10.68 -1.55 -4.81
CA VAL A 10 -10.66 -2.98 -5.20
C VAL A 10 -11.42 -3.82 -4.18
N ASN A 11 -11.23 -3.52 -2.88
CA ASN A 11 -11.90 -4.22 -1.80
C ASN A 11 -13.29 -3.62 -1.55
N SER A 12 -14.22 -3.96 -2.41
CA SER A 12 -15.62 -3.50 -2.36
C SER A 12 -16.58 -4.63 -2.73
N LEU A 13 -17.86 -4.40 -2.44
CA LEU A 13 -18.93 -5.26 -2.95
C LEU A 13 -19.25 -4.90 -4.40
N PRO A 14 -19.85 -5.81 -5.18
CA PRO A 14 -20.34 -5.53 -6.51
C PRO A 14 -21.32 -4.37 -6.52
N SER A 15 -21.25 -3.55 -7.57
CA SER A 15 -22.16 -2.41 -7.72
C SER A 15 -23.56 -2.82 -8.17
N ARG A 16 -23.69 -4.00 -8.76
CA ARG A 16 -24.97 -4.50 -9.32
C ARG A 16 -25.29 -5.87 -8.76
N ARG A 17 -26.58 -6.12 -8.55
CA ARG A 17 -27.11 -7.34 -7.91
C ARG A 17 -26.77 -8.64 -8.65
N TRP A 18 -26.54 -8.58 -9.95
CA TRP A 18 -26.23 -9.73 -10.80
C TRP A 18 -24.75 -9.93 -11.10
N GLU A 19 -23.88 -9.08 -10.55
CA GLU A 19 -22.44 -9.24 -10.65
C GLU A 19 -21.94 -10.28 -9.64
N ASP A 20 -20.95 -11.06 -10.03
CA ASP A 20 -20.27 -11.96 -9.12
C ASP A 20 -19.63 -11.16 -7.97
N TYR A 21 -19.61 -11.75 -6.78
CA TYR A 21 -19.09 -11.08 -5.57
C TYR A 21 -17.64 -10.62 -5.70
N ASP A 22 -16.85 -11.29 -6.53
CA ASP A 22 -15.43 -11.02 -6.74
C ASP A 22 -15.15 -10.10 -7.94
N THR A 23 -16.19 -9.58 -8.58
CA THR A 23 -16.04 -8.68 -9.75
C THR A 23 -15.11 -7.50 -9.47
N PRO A 24 -15.23 -6.74 -8.37
CA PRO A 24 -14.31 -5.62 -8.10
C PRO A 24 -12.86 -6.07 -7.94
N MET A 25 -12.63 -7.23 -7.31
CA MET A 25 -11.29 -7.77 -7.06
C MET A 25 -10.62 -8.27 -8.35
N ARG A 26 -11.41 -8.75 -9.32
CA ARG A 26 -10.94 -9.24 -10.64
C ARG A 26 -10.80 -8.14 -11.70
N ASN A 27 -11.38 -6.97 -11.48
CA ASN A 27 -11.32 -5.88 -12.46
C ASN A 27 -9.89 -5.49 -12.84
N PRO A 28 -8.89 -5.38 -11.91
CA PRO A 28 -7.51 -5.10 -12.29
C PRO A 28 -6.91 -6.13 -13.25
N LEU A 29 -7.18 -7.42 -13.05
CA LEU A 29 -6.75 -8.47 -13.96
C LEU A 29 -7.41 -8.35 -15.35
N LYS A 30 -8.72 -8.03 -15.38
CA LYS A 30 -9.43 -7.83 -16.66
C LYS A 30 -8.85 -6.64 -17.43
N LEU A 31 -8.51 -5.55 -16.75
CA LEU A 31 -7.88 -4.37 -17.36
C LEU A 31 -6.49 -4.73 -17.92
N LEU A 32 -5.67 -5.46 -17.14
CA LEU A 32 -4.37 -5.94 -17.59
C LEU A 32 -4.49 -6.78 -18.86
N ASN A 33 -5.37 -7.78 -18.86
CA ASN A 33 -5.59 -8.68 -20.01
C ASN A 33 -6.16 -7.95 -21.24
N GLY A 34 -6.89 -6.86 -21.02
CA GLY A 34 -7.39 -5.99 -22.07
C GLY A 34 -6.39 -4.95 -22.58
N GLY A 35 -5.15 -4.93 -22.06
CA GLY A 35 -4.13 -3.96 -22.43
C GLY A 35 -4.48 -2.53 -22.01
N VAL A 36 -5.38 -2.35 -21.04
CA VAL A 36 -5.78 -1.03 -20.54
C VAL A 36 -4.83 -0.59 -19.45
N ARG A 37 -4.26 0.62 -19.59
CA ARG A 37 -3.45 1.22 -18.50
C ARG A 37 -4.34 1.50 -17.30
N PHE A 38 -3.91 1.08 -16.12
CA PHE A 38 -4.65 1.32 -14.87
C PHE A 38 -3.72 1.53 -13.69
N CYS A 39 -4.26 2.07 -12.61
CA CYS A 39 -3.65 2.03 -11.29
C CYS A 39 -4.72 1.72 -10.24
N ILE A 40 -4.28 1.36 -9.04
CA ILE A 40 -5.14 1.12 -7.88
C ILE A 40 -5.00 2.29 -6.93
N ALA A 41 -6.12 2.82 -6.45
CA ALA A 41 -6.17 3.92 -5.49
C ALA A 41 -7.03 3.56 -4.27
N GLY A 42 -6.85 4.30 -3.19
CA GLY A 42 -7.76 4.30 -2.05
C GLY A 42 -9.11 4.92 -2.41
N PRO A 43 -10.15 4.77 -1.57
CA PRO A 43 -11.51 5.23 -1.88
C PRO A 43 -11.66 6.76 -1.95
N GLY A 44 -10.76 7.55 -1.39
CA GLY A 44 -10.67 9.01 -1.62
C GLY A 44 -11.74 9.87 -0.96
N GLY A 45 -12.57 9.32 -0.09
CA GLY A 45 -13.54 10.08 0.69
C GLY A 45 -12.89 10.85 1.86
N SER A 46 -13.59 11.85 2.40
CA SER A 46 -13.07 12.65 3.52
C SER A 46 -12.76 11.83 4.79
N MET A 47 -13.46 10.70 4.96
CA MET A 47 -13.23 9.75 6.06
C MET A 47 -12.20 8.67 5.73
N ASP A 48 -11.66 8.66 4.51
CA ASP A 48 -10.77 7.61 4.02
C ASP A 48 -9.29 7.93 4.21
N ALA A 49 -8.93 9.21 4.40
CA ALA A 49 -7.56 9.64 4.62
C ALA A 49 -6.81 8.82 5.70
N PRO A 50 -7.42 8.46 6.86
CA PRO A 50 -6.78 7.57 7.83
C PRO A 50 -6.56 6.14 7.33
N HIS A 51 -7.22 5.75 6.24
CA HIS A 51 -7.18 4.41 5.66
C HIS A 51 -6.24 4.29 4.46
N GLU A 52 -5.61 5.37 3.99
CA GLU A 52 -4.65 5.35 2.87
C GLU A 52 -3.46 4.40 3.11
N ARG A 53 -3.09 4.17 4.36
CA ARG A 53 -2.13 3.12 4.75
C ARG A 53 -2.51 1.71 4.26
N ASN A 54 -3.78 1.49 3.91
CA ASN A 54 -4.29 0.19 3.45
C ASN A 54 -4.16 0.02 1.91
N LEU A 55 -3.56 0.98 1.20
CA LEU A 55 -3.37 0.89 -0.25
C LEU A 55 -2.64 -0.39 -0.70
N PRO A 56 -1.57 -0.87 -0.02
CA PRO A 56 -0.95 -2.14 -0.38
C PRO A 56 -1.92 -3.33 -0.30
N TYR A 57 -2.88 -3.30 0.62
CA TYR A 57 -3.87 -4.38 0.77
C TYR A 57 -4.95 -4.36 -0.32
N GLN A 58 -5.22 -3.21 -0.94
CA GLN A 58 -6.04 -3.14 -2.16
C GLN A 58 -5.34 -3.89 -3.31
N ALA A 59 -4.05 -3.66 -3.49
CA ALA A 59 -3.24 -4.36 -4.49
C ALA A 59 -3.10 -5.87 -4.16
N ALA A 60 -2.86 -6.22 -2.88
CA ALA A 60 -2.82 -7.60 -2.41
C ALA A 60 -4.13 -8.35 -2.70
N ARG A 61 -5.28 -7.69 -2.51
CA ARG A 61 -6.58 -8.27 -2.84
C ARG A 61 -6.71 -8.58 -4.33
N ALA A 62 -6.28 -7.67 -5.21
CA ALA A 62 -6.26 -7.91 -6.65
C ALA A 62 -5.34 -9.09 -7.00
N ALA A 63 -4.17 -9.20 -6.35
CA ALA A 63 -3.25 -10.32 -6.53
C ALA A 63 -3.88 -11.66 -6.09
N ALA A 64 -4.60 -11.69 -4.97
CA ALA A 64 -5.31 -12.88 -4.51
C ALA A 64 -6.39 -13.35 -5.49
N PHE A 65 -6.90 -12.44 -6.35
CA PHE A 65 -7.88 -12.75 -7.39
C PHE A 65 -7.28 -12.82 -8.80
N GLY A 66 -5.97 -13.08 -8.89
CA GLY A 66 -5.28 -13.49 -10.12
C GLY A 66 -4.40 -12.43 -10.79
N LEU A 67 -4.38 -11.19 -10.31
CA LEU A 67 -3.42 -10.22 -10.82
C LEU A 67 -2.00 -10.67 -10.43
N PRO A 68 -1.01 -10.75 -11.35
CA PRO A 68 0.36 -11.07 -10.99
C PRO A 68 0.90 -10.13 -9.90
N LYS A 69 1.64 -10.65 -8.91
CA LYS A 69 2.13 -9.84 -7.77
C LYS A 69 2.96 -8.64 -8.21
N ASP A 70 3.82 -8.80 -9.19
CA ASP A 70 4.63 -7.71 -9.74
C ASP A 70 3.74 -6.60 -10.35
N GLU A 71 2.67 -6.99 -11.03
CA GLU A 71 1.70 -6.05 -11.60
C GLU A 71 0.88 -5.36 -10.51
N ALA A 72 0.53 -6.08 -9.44
CA ALA A 72 -0.16 -5.51 -8.29
C ALA A 72 0.72 -4.44 -7.59
N LEU A 73 2.02 -4.71 -7.43
CA LEU A 73 2.97 -3.74 -6.89
C LEU A 73 3.13 -2.53 -7.80
N LYS A 74 3.30 -2.74 -9.11
CA LYS A 74 3.36 -1.64 -10.10
C LYS A 74 2.09 -0.81 -10.10
N ALA A 75 0.92 -1.43 -9.91
CA ALA A 75 -0.37 -0.75 -9.89
C ALA A 75 -0.54 0.27 -8.76
N VAL A 76 0.28 0.20 -7.71
CA VAL A 76 0.30 1.17 -6.59
C VAL A 76 1.61 1.98 -6.52
N THR A 77 2.53 1.79 -7.46
CA THR A 77 3.83 2.49 -7.50
C THR A 77 4.10 3.12 -8.86
N LEU A 78 4.54 2.34 -9.83
CA LEU A 78 4.97 2.82 -11.15
C LEU A 78 3.79 3.31 -12.02
N TYR A 79 2.69 2.56 -12.05
CA TYR A 79 1.57 2.91 -12.91
C TYR A 79 0.87 4.22 -12.53
N PRO A 80 0.60 4.51 -11.24
CA PRO A 80 0.10 5.83 -10.89
C PRO A 80 1.11 6.95 -11.22
N ALA A 81 2.41 6.71 -11.08
CA ALA A 81 3.43 7.69 -11.45
C ALA A 81 3.44 7.98 -12.97
N GLN A 82 3.25 6.94 -13.79
CA GLN A 82 3.12 7.09 -15.25
C GLN A 82 1.83 7.83 -15.64
N ILE A 83 0.71 7.50 -15.00
CA ILE A 83 -0.60 8.12 -15.26
C ILE A 83 -0.57 9.60 -14.89
N LEU A 84 0.11 9.96 -13.80
CA LEU A 84 0.26 11.34 -13.33
C LEU A 84 1.40 12.10 -14.01
N GLY A 85 2.19 11.46 -14.87
CA GLY A 85 3.28 12.08 -15.61
C GLY A 85 4.51 12.44 -14.75
N VAL A 86 4.76 11.70 -13.66
CA VAL A 86 5.87 11.90 -12.72
C VAL A 86 6.80 10.68 -12.60
N SER A 87 6.71 9.77 -13.54
CA SER A 87 7.48 8.52 -13.52
C SER A 87 8.97 8.68 -13.81
N ASP A 88 9.38 9.84 -14.28
CA ASP A 88 10.80 10.27 -14.38
C ASP A 88 11.45 10.50 -13.01
N ARG A 89 10.63 10.77 -11.98
CA ARG A 89 11.10 11.09 -10.62
C ARG A 89 10.81 10.00 -9.60
N VAL A 90 9.64 9.33 -9.68
CA VAL A 90 9.16 8.39 -8.67
C VAL A 90 8.50 7.17 -9.31
N GLY A 91 8.13 6.18 -8.47
CA GLY A 91 7.36 5.01 -8.89
C GLY A 91 8.19 3.77 -9.16
N SER A 92 9.50 3.89 -9.34
CA SER A 92 10.44 2.76 -9.47
C SER A 92 11.79 3.11 -8.86
N LEU A 93 12.60 2.07 -8.60
CA LEU A 93 13.97 2.21 -8.06
C LEU A 93 14.95 2.23 -9.23
N GLU A 94 15.31 3.43 -9.67
CA GLU A 94 16.25 3.65 -10.77
C GLU A 94 17.21 4.78 -10.42
N VAL A 95 18.42 4.71 -10.97
CA VAL A 95 19.43 5.77 -10.79
C VAL A 95 18.91 7.08 -11.40
N GLY A 96 19.01 8.16 -10.64
CA GLY A 96 18.56 9.48 -11.06
C GLY A 96 17.14 9.85 -10.62
N LYS A 97 16.36 8.91 -10.08
CA LYS A 97 15.05 9.21 -9.48
C LYS A 97 15.18 9.68 -8.03
N ASP A 98 14.11 10.33 -7.57
CA ASP A 98 13.99 10.72 -6.16
C ASP A 98 14.07 9.45 -5.28
N ALA A 99 14.89 9.49 -4.24
CA ALA A 99 15.01 8.40 -3.29
C ALA A 99 13.82 8.43 -2.29
N SER A 100 12.60 8.28 -2.83
CA SER A 100 11.35 8.12 -2.07
C SER A 100 10.97 6.65 -2.07
N LEU A 101 11.33 5.95 -1.00
CA LEU A 101 11.23 4.49 -0.92
C LEU A 101 10.99 4.01 0.51
N ILE A 102 10.53 2.76 0.61
CA ILE A 102 10.42 2.02 1.87
C ILE A 102 11.31 0.79 1.85
N VAL A 103 11.80 0.38 3.02
CA VAL A 103 12.48 -0.90 3.24
C VAL A 103 11.61 -1.74 4.14
N THR A 104 11.29 -2.95 3.70
CA THR A 104 10.40 -3.89 4.40
C THR A 104 11.15 -5.16 4.77
N ASN A 105 10.64 -5.89 5.78
CA ASN A 105 11.17 -7.19 6.16
C ASN A 105 10.55 -8.37 5.40
N GLY A 106 9.72 -8.09 4.40
CA GLY A 106 9.02 -9.07 3.58
C GLY A 106 8.34 -8.42 2.37
N ASP A 107 7.42 -9.16 1.74
CA ASP A 107 6.63 -8.66 0.61
C ASP A 107 5.69 -7.53 1.11
N PRO A 108 5.74 -6.30 0.55
CA PRO A 108 4.90 -5.19 0.99
C PRO A 108 3.39 -5.42 0.75
N LEU A 109 3.02 -6.43 -0.03
CA LEU A 109 1.63 -6.83 -0.23
C LEU A 109 1.11 -7.79 0.85
N GLU A 110 1.96 -8.25 1.76
CA GLU A 110 1.56 -9.15 2.85
C GLU A 110 1.30 -8.38 4.14
N VAL A 111 0.20 -8.69 4.83
CA VAL A 111 -0.23 -8.00 6.06
C VAL A 111 0.74 -8.14 7.23
N THR A 112 1.55 -9.20 7.23
CA THR A 112 2.55 -9.49 8.27
C THR A 112 3.86 -8.74 8.06
N THR A 113 4.00 -8.03 6.95
CA THR A 113 5.21 -7.29 6.60
C THR A 113 5.26 -5.94 7.30
N ASP A 114 6.38 -5.67 7.97
CA ASP A 114 6.65 -4.37 8.59
C ASP A 114 7.52 -3.49 7.68
N VAL A 115 7.19 -2.21 7.62
CA VAL A 115 8.09 -1.18 7.10
C VAL A 115 9.16 -0.89 8.15
N ARG A 116 10.43 -1.11 7.81
CA ARG A 116 11.58 -0.92 8.70
C ARG A 116 12.22 0.44 8.56
N MET A 117 12.26 0.99 7.34
CA MET A 117 12.77 2.32 7.04
C MET A 117 11.92 2.95 5.95
N ALA A 118 11.82 4.26 5.97
CA ALA A 118 11.22 5.05 4.90
C ALA A 118 12.07 6.28 4.60
N TYR A 119 12.11 6.65 3.34
CA TYR A 119 12.84 7.81 2.85
C TYR A 119 11.93 8.62 1.93
N ILE A 120 12.00 9.93 2.04
CA ILE A 120 11.39 10.88 1.11
C ILE A 120 12.51 11.79 0.59
N GLN A 121 12.75 11.73 -0.72
CA GLN A 121 13.84 12.47 -1.38
C GLN A 121 15.20 12.26 -0.66
N GLY A 122 15.49 11.04 -0.26
CA GLY A 122 16.72 10.67 0.45
C GLY A 122 16.74 10.98 1.95
N SER A 123 15.80 11.75 2.46
CA SER A 123 15.70 12.06 3.89
C SER A 123 15.00 10.92 4.64
N SER A 124 15.60 10.43 5.71
CA SER A 124 15.02 9.40 6.56
C SER A 124 13.79 9.92 7.31
N ILE A 125 12.73 9.12 7.35
CA ILE A 125 11.47 9.44 8.02
C ILE A 125 11.38 8.69 9.34
N ASP A 126 11.00 9.38 10.42
CA ASP A 126 10.64 8.76 11.69
C ASP A 126 9.30 8.01 11.55
N LEU A 127 9.35 6.69 11.65
CA LEU A 127 8.18 5.82 11.59
C LEU A 127 7.44 5.68 12.94
N SER A 128 7.94 6.35 14.00
CA SER A 128 7.27 6.31 15.30
C SER A 128 5.90 6.99 15.24
N ASN A 129 4.97 6.44 16.01
CA ASN A 129 3.63 7.01 16.17
C ASN A 129 3.22 6.99 17.66
N LYS A 130 2.06 7.54 17.97
CA LYS A 130 1.55 7.58 19.35
C LYS A 130 1.49 6.18 19.98
N GLN A 131 1.05 5.17 19.22
CA GLN A 131 0.89 3.81 19.72
C GLN A 131 2.24 3.16 20.00
N THR A 132 3.22 3.26 19.11
CA THR A 132 4.57 2.69 19.32
C THR A 132 5.27 3.36 20.49
N ARG A 133 5.16 4.70 20.63
CA ARG A 133 5.72 5.42 21.78
C ARG A 133 5.06 5.03 23.11
N LEU A 134 3.74 4.84 23.12
CA LEU A 134 3.03 4.36 24.30
C LEU A 134 3.42 2.92 24.64
N TYR A 135 3.54 2.05 23.63
CA TYR A 135 3.98 0.68 23.83
C TYR A 135 5.35 0.64 24.53
N GLU A 136 6.37 1.33 24.02
CA GLU A 136 7.70 1.36 24.61
C GLU A 136 7.69 1.95 26.03
N LYS A 137 6.92 3.04 26.25
CA LYS A 137 6.73 3.63 27.57
C LYS A 137 6.18 2.63 28.59
N TYR A 138 5.12 1.91 28.23
CA TYR A 138 4.50 0.96 29.15
C TYR A 138 5.31 -0.33 29.31
N LYS A 139 5.97 -0.80 28.27
CA LYS A 139 6.91 -1.91 28.34
C LYS A 139 8.00 -1.63 29.38
N GLU A 140 8.62 -0.45 29.33
CA GLU A 140 9.63 -0.05 30.31
C GLU A 140 9.04 0.07 31.72
N LYS A 141 7.86 0.66 31.87
CA LYS A 141 7.17 0.72 33.18
C LYS A 141 6.97 -0.66 33.77
N TYR A 142 6.50 -1.63 33.02
CA TYR A 142 6.28 -2.99 33.53
C TYR A 142 7.58 -3.73 33.81
N ARG A 143 8.62 -3.51 33.03
CA ARG A 143 9.97 -4.03 33.32
C ARG A 143 10.47 -3.54 34.71
N GLN A 144 10.34 -2.25 35.01
CA GLN A 144 10.73 -1.68 36.28
C GLN A 144 9.89 -2.20 37.46
N LEU A 145 8.57 -2.40 37.26
CA LEU A 145 7.70 -2.97 38.29
C LEU A 145 8.04 -4.44 38.59
N ASN A 146 8.41 -5.23 37.61
CA ASN A 146 8.82 -6.61 37.80
C ASN A 146 10.17 -6.72 38.53
N LEU A 147 11.11 -5.83 38.26
CA LEU A 147 12.36 -5.76 38.99
C LEU A 147 12.15 -5.42 40.47
N LYS A 148 11.17 -4.54 40.80
CA LYS A 148 10.82 -4.20 42.20
C LYS A 148 10.10 -5.30 42.98
N LYS A 149 9.54 -6.32 42.28
CA LYS A 149 8.90 -7.49 42.90
C LYS A 149 9.85 -8.65 43.17
N SER A 150 11.06 -8.58 42.65
CA SER A 150 12.11 -9.61 42.83
C SER A 150 13.11 -9.28 43.95
N ASP A 151 12.95 -8.14 44.60
CA ASP A 151 13.65 -7.71 45.84
C ASP A 151 12.71 -7.88 47.06
#